data_3aacd0cda1cc55cb42ffe4a9d25c1b05
#
_entry.id   3aacd0cda1cc55cb42ffe4a9d25c1b05
#
_cell.length_a   1.000
_cell.length_b   1.000
_cell.length_c   1.000
_cell.angle_alpha   90.00
_cell.angle_beta   90.00
_cell.angle_gamma   90.00
#
_symmetry.space_group_name_H-M   'P 1'
#
loop_
_entity.id
_entity.type
_entity.pdbx_description
1 polymer ?
#
loop_
_entity_poly.entity_id
_entity_poly.type
_entity_poly.pdbx_seq_one_letter_code
_entity_poly.pdbx_strand_id
1 'polypeptide(L)'
;MQRCQVRSEASRCFVRPVARSDGGRPPRRVVMRQYQKGCWVEVSYRVEKDLLGEREIPREAYYGIHTLRAKENFAVSGVPVHRELIWALALVKKAAAMANREIGLLEPRIAGAIVQAAEELARGQWHDQIVVDAFQGGAGTSTNMNVNEVIANRAIEILGGTKGDYSLVHPLDHVNLGQSTNDVYPTALRVAAIKLVRELSQAMAVLQGALQAREKEFATILKIGRTQLQDAVPVTLGQEFSAYAEAVARDWWRLYKAEERLRQVNLGGTAVGTGLNASRRYIFRVVEILRELTGFGLARAENTVEATQNADIFAEVSGFVKTAAVNLAKIAGDLRLLSSGPRAGLGEIRLPEVQAGSSIMPGKVNPVIPEMVTQVAYQVMAGDAAVNMAAASGQLELNAFLPLIAHNLLHSLEMMTGAARLLAEKCVRGIQADEARCRQLLEASQGVITAFVPYLGYEKATAVVLRAVRSGRPVTELLVEEGLFTREEIEAILKPEELTTPGVAGVRHLKRFLTREGD
;
A
#
# COMPACT_ATOMS: atom_id res chain seq x y z
N MET A 1 -26.70 -5.10 -24.59
CA MET A 1 -26.41 -6.45 -24.06
C MET A 1 -25.92 -6.31 -22.63
N GLN A 2 -26.76 -6.63 -21.66
CA GLN A 2 -26.42 -6.49 -20.22
C GLN A 2 -25.51 -7.66 -19.80
N ARG A 3 -24.36 -7.33 -19.20
CA ARG A 3 -23.45 -8.31 -18.58
C ARG A 3 -24.05 -8.81 -17.27
N CYS A 4 -24.38 -10.12 -17.20
CA CYS A 4 -24.71 -10.80 -15.92
C CYS A 4 -23.42 -11.13 -15.17
N GLN A 5 -23.28 -10.58 -13.94
CA GLN A 5 -22.28 -11.03 -12.96
C GLN A 5 -22.81 -12.30 -12.26
N VAL A 6 -22.00 -13.35 -12.24
CA VAL A 6 -22.33 -14.65 -11.65
C VAL A 6 -21.70 -14.76 -10.27
N ARG A 7 -22.54 -14.90 -9.21
CA ARG A 7 -22.12 -15.37 -7.87
C ARG A 7 -22.33 -16.88 -7.78
N SER A 8 -21.38 -17.58 -7.11
CA SER A 8 -21.35 -19.04 -6.95
C SER A 8 -22.39 -19.52 -5.96
N GLU A 9 -23.37 -20.30 -6.43
CA GLU A 9 -24.18 -21.19 -5.60
C GLU A 9 -24.21 -22.58 -6.23
N ALA A 10 -24.21 -23.62 -5.37
CA ALA A 10 -24.14 -25.02 -5.74
C ALA A 10 -25.32 -25.44 -6.65
N SER A 11 -24.99 -25.72 -7.91
CA SER A 11 -25.99 -26.08 -8.93
C SER A 11 -26.08 -27.60 -9.09
N ARG A 12 -27.29 -28.16 -9.11
CA ARG A 12 -27.53 -29.56 -9.46
C ARG A 12 -27.23 -29.80 -10.94
N CYS A 13 -26.37 -30.79 -11.23
CA CYS A 13 -26.01 -31.20 -12.59
C CYS A 13 -26.97 -32.32 -13.07
N PHE A 14 -27.51 -32.16 -14.28
CA PHE A 14 -28.17 -33.24 -15.02
C PHE A 14 -27.32 -33.60 -16.23
N VAL A 15 -26.96 -34.88 -16.39
CA VAL A 15 -26.22 -35.41 -17.54
C VAL A 15 -27.21 -36.13 -18.45
N ARG A 16 -27.33 -35.67 -19.72
CA ARG A 16 -28.01 -36.46 -20.76
C ARG A 16 -26.97 -37.17 -21.62
N PRO A 17 -27.11 -38.47 -21.88
CA PRO A 17 -26.27 -39.15 -22.84
C PRO A 17 -26.63 -38.72 -24.26
N VAL A 18 -25.65 -38.32 -25.07
CA VAL A 18 -25.82 -38.03 -26.48
C VAL A 18 -25.55 -39.30 -27.31
N ALA A 19 -26.45 -39.63 -28.23
CA ALA A 19 -26.34 -40.75 -29.14
C ALA A 19 -25.07 -40.62 -30.01
N ARG A 20 -24.42 -41.75 -30.33
CA ARG A 20 -23.23 -41.85 -31.18
C ARG A 20 -23.54 -41.37 -32.59
N SER A 21 -22.76 -40.47 -33.11
CA SER A 21 -22.66 -40.19 -34.55
C SER A 21 -21.32 -40.67 -35.06
N ASP A 22 -21.34 -41.35 -36.19
CA ASP A 22 -20.20 -41.98 -36.85
C ASP A 22 -19.09 -40.99 -37.20
N GLY A 23 -17.85 -41.35 -36.86
CA GLY A 23 -16.64 -40.63 -37.27
C GLY A 23 -15.69 -40.30 -36.16
N GLY A 24 -14.96 -41.25 -35.65
CA GLY A 24 -13.59 -41.23 -35.07
C GLY A 24 -13.12 -40.12 -34.12
N ARG A 25 -14.00 -39.28 -33.58
CA ARG A 25 -13.67 -38.27 -32.53
C ARG A 25 -14.25 -38.66 -31.17
N PRO A 26 -13.54 -38.45 -30.08
CA PRO A 26 -14.07 -38.76 -28.75
C PRO A 26 -15.38 -37.97 -28.48
N PRO A 27 -16.34 -38.57 -27.74
CA PRO A 27 -17.64 -38.00 -27.51
C PRO A 27 -17.54 -36.65 -26.78
N ARG A 28 -18.16 -35.60 -27.35
CA ARG A 28 -18.32 -34.32 -26.68
C ARG A 28 -19.26 -34.50 -25.50
N ARG A 29 -18.74 -34.42 -24.28
CA ARG A 29 -19.59 -34.37 -23.06
C ARG A 29 -20.14 -32.96 -22.90
N VAL A 30 -21.43 -32.80 -23.14
CA VAL A 30 -22.14 -31.55 -22.94
C VAL A 30 -22.89 -31.63 -21.63
N VAL A 31 -22.62 -30.71 -20.72
CA VAL A 31 -23.31 -30.62 -19.44
C VAL A 31 -24.16 -29.34 -19.43
N MET A 32 -25.47 -29.50 -19.26
CA MET A 32 -26.37 -28.36 -19.10
C MET A 32 -26.35 -27.92 -17.64
N ARG A 33 -25.95 -26.66 -17.37
CA ARG A 33 -26.08 -26.06 -16.04
C ARG A 33 -27.26 -25.09 -16.01
N GLN A 34 -28.09 -25.22 -14.99
CA GLN A 34 -29.22 -24.32 -14.77
C GLN A 34 -28.70 -23.05 -14.07
N TYR A 35 -28.87 -21.90 -14.75
CA TYR A 35 -28.67 -20.58 -14.15
C TYR A 35 -29.99 -20.04 -13.61
N GLN A 36 -29.93 -19.12 -12.64
CA GLN A 36 -31.10 -18.44 -12.09
C GLN A 36 -32.00 -17.88 -13.22
N LYS A 37 -33.32 -18.14 -13.16
CA LYS A 37 -34.37 -17.81 -14.14
C LYS A 37 -34.53 -18.76 -15.32
N GLY A 38 -34.17 -20.05 -15.19
CA GLY A 38 -34.57 -21.04 -16.20
C GLY A 38 -33.77 -21.07 -17.49
N CYS A 39 -32.67 -20.32 -17.59
CA CYS A 39 -31.77 -20.43 -18.72
C CYS A 39 -30.79 -21.59 -18.51
N TRP A 40 -30.69 -22.47 -19.51
CA TRP A 40 -29.72 -23.54 -19.58
C TRP A 40 -28.54 -23.04 -20.44
N VAL A 41 -27.32 -23.12 -19.89
CA VAL A 41 -26.10 -22.82 -20.65
C VAL A 41 -25.38 -24.11 -20.95
N GLU A 42 -25.09 -24.32 -22.23
CA GLU A 42 -24.30 -25.44 -22.71
C GLU A 42 -22.82 -25.15 -22.39
N VAL A 43 -22.24 -25.94 -21.49
CA VAL A 43 -20.81 -25.85 -21.18
C VAL A 43 -20.10 -27.02 -21.84
N SER A 44 -19.25 -26.72 -22.80
CA SER A 44 -18.38 -27.71 -23.44
C SER A 44 -17.03 -27.77 -22.71
N TYR A 45 -16.44 -28.97 -22.63
CA TYR A 45 -15.17 -29.21 -21.97
C TYR A 45 -14.12 -29.72 -22.98
N ARG A 46 -12.86 -29.45 -22.68
CA ARG A 46 -11.70 -30.13 -23.26
C ARG A 46 -11.04 -30.99 -22.19
N VAL A 47 -10.44 -32.08 -22.57
CA VAL A 47 -9.69 -32.95 -21.66
C VAL A 47 -8.21 -32.59 -21.74
N GLU A 48 -7.60 -32.32 -20.61
CA GLU A 48 -6.14 -32.16 -20.47
C GLU A 48 -5.60 -33.24 -19.54
N LYS A 49 -4.30 -33.58 -19.70
CA LYS A 49 -3.64 -34.64 -18.95
C LYS A 49 -2.31 -34.14 -18.39
N ASP A 50 -2.04 -34.48 -17.16
CA ASP A 50 -0.75 -34.34 -16.49
C ASP A 50 -0.29 -35.69 -15.90
N LEU A 51 0.78 -35.66 -15.08
CA LEU A 51 1.30 -36.88 -14.44
C LEU A 51 0.32 -37.51 -13.42
N LEU A 52 -0.67 -36.74 -12.92
CA LEU A 52 -1.68 -37.21 -11.97
C LEU A 52 -2.97 -37.70 -12.66
N GLY A 53 -3.02 -37.68 -14.01
CA GLY A 53 -4.16 -38.13 -14.81
C GLY A 53 -4.94 -37.01 -15.48
N GLU A 54 -6.10 -37.36 -16.02
CA GLU A 54 -6.91 -36.47 -16.84
C GLU A 54 -7.88 -35.63 -16.02
N ARG A 55 -8.21 -34.42 -16.53
CA ARG A 55 -9.24 -33.51 -16.03
C ARG A 55 -10.00 -32.85 -17.17
N GLU A 56 -11.27 -32.56 -16.93
CA GLU A 56 -12.12 -31.78 -17.84
C GLU A 56 -12.00 -30.29 -17.51
N ILE A 57 -11.53 -29.49 -18.49
CA ILE A 57 -11.36 -28.04 -18.38
C ILE A 57 -12.46 -27.36 -19.22
N PRO A 58 -13.15 -26.31 -18.75
CA PRO A 58 -14.10 -25.57 -19.58
C PRO A 58 -13.41 -25.13 -20.88
N ARG A 59 -14.03 -25.40 -22.02
CA ARG A 59 -13.40 -25.19 -23.34
C ARG A 59 -12.95 -23.74 -23.55
N GLU A 60 -13.72 -22.80 -23.02
CA GLU A 60 -13.45 -21.36 -23.17
C GLU A 60 -12.39 -20.84 -22.18
N ALA A 61 -12.05 -21.60 -21.13
CA ALA A 61 -11.04 -21.18 -20.17
C ALA A 61 -9.64 -21.11 -20.82
N TYR A 62 -8.89 -20.05 -20.45
CA TYR A 62 -7.47 -19.95 -20.83
C TYR A 62 -6.55 -20.67 -19.83
N TYR A 63 -7.00 -20.91 -18.61
CA TYR A 63 -6.27 -21.76 -17.68
C TYR A 63 -6.38 -23.23 -18.06
N GLY A 64 -5.45 -24.07 -17.59
CA GLY A 64 -5.38 -25.48 -17.87
C GLY A 64 -5.47 -26.36 -16.61
N ILE A 65 -4.93 -27.60 -16.73
CA ILE A 65 -5.05 -28.65 -15.72
C ILE A 65 -4.35 -28.33 -14.41
N HIS A 66 -3.17 -27.69 -14.43
CA HIS A 66 -2.43 -27.31 -13.21
C HIS A 66 -3.22 -26.29 -12.40
N THR A 67 -3.77 -25.30 -13.08
CA THR A 67 -4.63 -24.27 -12.44
C THR A 67 -5.90 -24.87 -11.86
N LEU A 68 -6.56 -25.79 -12.60
CA LEU A 68 -7.78 -26.43 -12.08
C LEU A 68 -7.49 -27.19 -10.78
N ARG A 69 -6.40 -27.98 -10.73
CA ARG A 69 -5.99 -28.68 -9.49
C ARG A 69 -5.69 -27.70 -8.36
N ALA A 70 -4.97 -26.60 -8.65
CA ALA A 70 -4.66 -25.58 -7.65
C ALA A 70 -5.93 -24.94 -7.09
N LYS A 71 -6.90 -24.66 -7.95
CA LYS A 71 -8.21 -24.10 -7.55
C LYS A 71 -9.00 -25.07 -6.68
N GLU A 72 -8.91 -26.38 -6.97
CA GLU A 72 -9.55 -27.42 -6.13
C GLU A 72 -8.83 -27.56 -4.77
N ASN A 73 -7.50 -27.50 -4.75
CA ASN A 73 -6.67 -27.71 -3.55
C ASN A 73 -6.70 -26.50 -2.60
N PHE A 74 -6.78 -25.29 -3.10
CA PHE A 74 -6.60 -24.04 -2.35
C PHE A 74 -7.83 -23.14 -2.37
N ALA A 75 -9.03 -23.71 -2.26
CA ALA A 75 -10.26 -22.94 -2.09
C ALA A 75 -10.39 -22.43 -0.64
N VAL A 76 -9.57 -21.43 -0.25
CA VAL A 76 -9.38 -20.99 1.14
C VAL A 76 -10.06 -19.66 1.42
N SER A 77 -9.65 -18.59 0.73
CA SER A 77 -10.07 -17.22 1.05
C SER A 77 -11.01 -16.61 0.01
N GLY A 78 -10.93 -17.07 -1.23
CA GLY A 78 -11.59 -16.44 -2.38
C GLY A 78 -10.94 -15.11 -2.80
N VAL A 79 -9.83 -14.72 -2.19
CA VAL A 79 -9.08 -13.50 -2.54
C VAL A 79 -8.23 -13.78 -3.78
N PRO A 80 -8.37 -12.99 -4.86
CA PRO A 80 -7.57 -13.18 -6.06
C PRO A 80 -6.10 -12.78 -5.85
N VAL A 81 -5.24 -13.29 -6.71
CA VAL A 81 -3.85 -12.83 -6.83
C VAL A 81 -3.84 -11.34 -7.18
N HIS A 82 -2.95 -10.58 -6.53
CA HIS A 82 -2.85 -9.12 -6.73
C HIS A 82 -2.55 -8.77 -8.19
N ARG A 83 -3.32 -7.83 -8.77
CA ARG A 83 -3.22 -7.46 -10.20
C ARG A 83 -1.81 -7.03 -10.63
N GLU A 84 -1.07 -6.33 -9.74
CA GLU A 84 0.28 -5.88 -10.05
C GLU A 84 1.29 -7.04 -10.06
N LEU A 85 1.02 -8.12 -9.30
CA LEU A 85 1.82 -9.34 -9.40
C LEU A 85 1.56 -10.06 -10.73
N ILE A 86 0.31 -10.11 -11.20
CA ILE A 86 -0.03 -10.67 -12.52
C ILE A 86 0.67 -9.87 -13.62
N TRP A 87 0.61 -8.53 -13.54
CA TRP A 87 1.33 -7.64 -14.46
C TRP A 87 2.83 -7.92 -14.48
N ALA A 88 3.46 -8.04 -13.32
CA ALA A 88 4.89 -8.30 -13.21
C ALA A 88 5.27 -9.69 -13.74
N LEU A 89 4.47 -10.72 -13.44
CA LEU A 89 4.66 -12.07 -14.00
C LEU A 89 4.57 -12.06 -15.53
N ALA A 90 3.60 -11.36 -16.10
CA ALA A 90 3.48 -11.21 -17.54
C ALA A 90 4.73 -10.57 -18.17
N LEU A 91 5.31 -9.54 -17.54
CA LEU A 91 6.57 -8.93 -18.01
C LEU A 91 7.77 -9.89 -17.89
N VAL A 92 7.85 -10.68 -16.82
CA VAL A 92 8.89 -11.70 -16.68
C VAL A 92 8.77 -12.74 -17.81
N LYS A 93 7.54 -13.22 -18.12
CA LYS A 93 7.31 -14.17 -19.22
C LYS A 93 7.62 -13.56 -20.58
N LYS A 94 7.27 -12.29 -20.79
CA LYS A 94 7.64 -11.54 -21.99
C LYS A 94 9.16 -11.46 -22.15
N ALA A 95 9.87 -11.07 -21.10
CA ALA A 95 11.34 -10.97 -21.09
C ALA A 95 11.99 -12.33 -21.38
N ALA A 96 11.49 -13.41 -20.75
CA ALA A 96 11.99 -14.75 -20.96
C ALA A 96 11.81 -15.25 -22.40
N ALA A 97 10.63 -15.02 -22.99
CA ALA A 97 10.38 -15.39 -24.40
C ALA A 97 11.28 -14.59 -25.36
N MET A 98 11.48 -13.29 -25.11
CA MET A 98 12.39 -12.45 -25.91
C MET A 98 13.84 -12.94 -25.80
N ALA A 99 14.32 -13.22 -24.58
CA ALA A 99 15.66 -13.72 -24.35
C ALA A 99 15.90 -15.08 -25.04
N ASN A 100 14.97 -16.03 -24.87
CA ASN A 100 15.07 -17.35 -25.48
C ASN A 100 15.01 -17.29 -27.01
N ARG A 101 14.25 -16.36 -27.61
CA ARG A 101 14.25 -16.07 -29.05
C ARG A 101 15.61 -15.53 -29.51
N GLU A 102 16.17 -14.54 -28.83
CA GLU A 102 17.44 -13.91 -29.20
C GLU A 102 18.62 -14.91 -29.18
N ILE A 103 18.59 -15.89 -28.27
CA ILE A 103 19.65 -16.90 -28.18
C ILE A 103 19.37 -18.16 -29.00
N GLY A 104 18.24 -18.21 -29.73
CA GLY A 104 17.89 -19.31 -30.63
C GLY A 104 17.32 -20.56 -29.97
N LEU A 105 16.88 -20.50 -28.69
CA LEU A 105 16.28 -21.62 -27.97
C LEU A 105 14.76 -21.70 -28.16
N LEU A 106 14.10 -20.61 -28.58
CA LEU A 106 12.68 -20.57 -28.84
C LEU A 106 12.43 -20.09 -30.28
N GLU A 107 11.63 -20.85 -31.02
CA GLU A 107 11.28 -20.54 -32.42
C GLU A 107 10.65 -19.13 -32.50
N PRO A 108 11.08 -18.28 -33.46
CA PRO A 108 10.65 -16.89 -33.55
C PRO A 108 9.14 -16.68 -33.63
N ARG A 109 8.39 -17.56 -34.30
CA ARG A 109 6.93 -17.51 -34.45
C ARG A 109 6.24 -17.81 -33.11
N ILE A 110 6.68 -18.84 -32.39
CA ILE A 110 6.18 -19.19 -31.06
C ILE A 110 6.50 -18.07 -30.07
N ALA A 111 7.74 -17.60 -30.06
CA ALA A 111 8.17 -16.50 -29.19
C ALA A 111 7.34 -15.22 -29.43
N GLY A 112 7.06 -14.89 -30.70
CA GLY A 112 6.21 -13.75 -31.06
C GLY A 112 4.81 -13.86 -30.49
N ALA A 113 4.19 -15.02 -30.58
CA ALA A 113 2.85 -15.27 -30.02
C ALA A 113 2.84 -15.22 -28.48
N ILE A 114 3.88 -15.76 -27.81
CA ILE A 114 4.03 -15.68 -26.35
C ILE A 114 4.22 -14.22 -25.90
N VAL A 115 5.07 -13.45 -26.59
CA VAL A 115 5.31 -12.02 -26.30
C VAL A 115 4.01 -11.23 -26.41
N GLN A 116 3.22 -11.46 -27.47
CA GLN A 116 1.93 -10.78 -27.66
C GLN A 116 0.93 -11.18 -26.56
N ALA A 117 0.78 -12.46 -26.24
CA ALA A 117 -0.11 -12.93 -25.18
C ALA A 117 0.28 -12.37 -23.80
N ALA A 118 1.58 -12.34 -23.49
CA ALA A 118 2.09 -11.76 -22.27
C ALA A 118 1.84 -10.23 -22.19
N GLU A 119 1.92 -9.54 -23.33
CA GLU A 119 1.62 -8.11 -23.39
C GLU A 119 0.12 -7.82 -23.21
N GLU A 120 -0.78 -8.63 -23.77
CA GLU A 120 -2.22 -8.55 -23.52
C GLU A 120 -2.53 -8.76 -22.03
N LEU A 121 -1.89 -9.75 -21.38
CA LEU A 121 -2.03 -10.00 -19.95
C LEU A 121 -1.50 -8.81 -19.11
N ALA A 122 -0.34 -8.25 -19.47
CA ALA A 122 0.22 -7.07 -18.80
C ALA A 122 -0.67 -5.82 -18.93
N ARG A 123 -1.47 -5.71 -20.00
CA ARG A 123 -2.46 -4.64 -20.16
C ARG A 123 -3.77 -4.88 -19.40
N GLY A 124 -3.85 -5.92 -18.59
CA GLY A 124 -5.02 -6.25 -17.77
C GLY A 124 -6.07 -7.12 -18.46
N GLN A 125 -5.82 -7.59 -19.69
CA GLN A 125 -6.69 -8.58 -20.33
C GLN A 125 -6.50 -9.94 -19.66
N TRP A 126 -7.53 -10.77 -19.65
CA TRP A 126 -7.49 -12.14 -19.11
C TRP A 126 -7.15 -12.27 -17.62
N HIS A 127 -7.17 -11.18 -16.84
CA HIS A 127 -6.96 -11.24 -15.38
C HIS A 127 -8.03 -12.08 -14.67
N ASP A 128 -9.24 -12.15 -15.21
CA ASP A 128 -10.33 -13.03 -14.79
C ASP A 128 -10.03 -14.52 -15.00
N GLN A 129 -9.01 -14.86 -15.79
CA GLN A 129 -8.51 -16.22 -16.00
C GLN A 129 -7.41 -16.63 -15.02
N ILE A 130 -6.92 -15.70 -14.20
CA ILE A 130 -6.04 -16.00 -13.07
C ILE A 130 -6.96 -16.28 -11.88
N VAL A 131 -7.27 -17.56 -11.69
CA VAL A 131 -8.37 -18.02 -10.81
C VAL A 131 -7.90 -18.70 -9.53
N VAL A 132 -6.59 -18.78 -9.30
CA VAL A 132 -6.01 -19.34 -8.08
C VAL A 132 -6.16 -18.38 -6.91
N ASP A 133 -6.34 -18.93 -5.70
CA ASP A 133 -6.41 -18.17 -4.46
C ASP A 133 -5.05 -17.53 -4.13
N ALA A 134 -5.07 -16.36 -3.50
CA ALA A 134 -3.85 -15.70 -3.02
C ALA A 134 -3.12 -16.54 -1.96
N PHE A 135 -3.87 -17.33 -1.17
CA PHE A 135 -3.33 -18.26 -0.17
C PHE A 135 -3.16 -19.64 -0.79
N GLN A 136 -1.92 -19.99 -1.12
CA GLN A 136 -1.58 -21.22 -1.81
C GLN A 136 -0.24 -21.76 -1.34
N GLY A 137 -0.09 -23.09 -1.28
CA GLY A 137 1.18 -23.76 -1.04
C GLY A 137 2.07 -23.78 -2.30
N GLY A 138 3.35 -24.12 -2.14
CA GLY A 138 4.28 -24.32 -3.26
C GLY A 138 4.97 -23.05 -3.75
N ALA A 139 5.24 -22.10 -2.88
CA ALA A 139 6.03 -20.89 -3.16
C ALA A 139 5.54 -20.04 -4.36
N GLY A 140 4.24 -20.13 -4.69
CA GLY A 140 3.64 -19.41 -5.83
C GLY A 140 3.60 -20.23 -7.14
N THR A 141 3.90 -21.54 -7.12
CA THR A 141 3.86 -22.39 -8.31
C THR A 141 2.48 -22.38 -8.98
N SER A 142 1.39 -22.39 -8.21
CA SER A 142 0.03 -22.33 -8.75
C SER A 142 -0.20 -21.06 -9.55
N THR A 143 0.24 -19.92 -9.05
CA THR A 143 0.14 -18.63 -9.77
C THR A 143 1.02 -18.62 -11.01
N ASN A 144 2.28 -19.08 -10.92
CA ASN A 144 3.20 -19.16 -12.06
C ASN A 144 2.62 -20.05 -13.17
N MET A 145 2.07 -21.21 -12.82
CA MET A 145 1.48 -22.13 -13.78
C MET A 145 0.18 -21.57 -14.37
N ASN A 146 -0.66 -20.91 -13.58
CA ASN A 146 -1.86 -20.24 -14.12
C ASN A 146 -1.50 -19.21 -15.18
N VAL A 147 -0.49 -18.37 -14.92
CA VAL A 147 0.03 -17.41 -15.92
C VAL A 147 0.60 -18.13 -17.14
N ASN A 148 1.38 -19.21 -16.96
CA ASN A 148 1.93 -19.98 -18.08
C ASN A 148 0.82 -20.57 -18.98
N GLU A 149 -0.20 -21.18 -18.38
CA GLU A 149 -1.31 -21.80 -19.10
C GLU A 149 -2.16 -20.75 -19.84
N VAL A 150 -2.45 -19.60 -19.21
CA VAL A 150 -3.18 -18.50 -19.86
C VAL A 150 -2.39 -17.95 -21.05
N ILE A 151 -1.10 -17.70 -20.90
CA ILE A 151 -0.23 -17.22 -21.98
C ILE A 151 -0.13 -18.27 -23.09
N ALA A 152 0.06 -19.56 -22.76
CA ALA A 152 0.16 -20.65 -23.73
C ALA A 152 -1.13 -20.76 -24.57
N ASN A 153 -2.29 -20.83 -23.91
CA ASN A 153 -3.57 -20.94 -24.60
C ASN A 153 -3.88 -19.70 -25.46
N ARG A 154 -3.53 -18.50 -25.00
CA ARG A 154 -3.68 -17.29 -25.81
C ARG A 154 -2.72 -17.28 -27.01
N ALA A 155 -1.47 -17.71 -26.83
CA ALA A 155 -0.50 -17.83 -27.92
C ALA A 155 -0.94 -18.86 -28.95
N ILE A 156 -1.53 -19.98 -28.55
CA ILE A 156 -2.12 -20.99 -29.43
C ILE A 156 -3.21 -20.35 -30.30
N GLU A 157 -4.13 -19.56 -29.75
CA GLU A 157 -5.15 -18.84 -30.53
C GLU A 157 -4.53 -17.83 -31.51
N ILE A 158 -3.53 -17.06 -31.10
CA ILE A 158 -2.80 -16.12 -31.95
C ILE A 158 -2.20 -16.85 -33.17
N LEU A 159 -1.76 -18.09 -32.98
CA LEU A 159 -1.22 -18.93 -34.04
C LEU A 159 -2.29 -19.64 -34.88
N GLY A 160 -3.58 -19.45 -34.59
CA GLY A 160 -4.72 -20.06 -35.29
C GLY A 160 -5.09 -21.46 -34.82
N GLY A 161 -4.55 -21.91 -33.66
CA GLY A 161 -4.85 -23.20 -33.03
C GLY A 161 -6.05 -23.15 -32.08
N THR A 162 -6.31 -24.27 -31.43
CA THR A 162 -7.39 -24.42 -30.42
C THR A 162 -6.81 -24.54 -29.04
N LYS A 163 -7.37 -23.83 -28.05
CA LYS A 163 -6.96 -23.90 -26.64
C LYS A 163 -6.81 -25.34 -26.17
N GLY A 164 -5.70 -25.66 -25.48
CA GLY A 164 -5.31 -27.01 -25.05
C GLY A 164 -4.46 -27.77 -26.06
N ASP A 165 -4.21 -27.23 -27.25
CA ASP A 165 -3.27 -27.83 -28.21
C ASP A 165 -1.82 -27.47 -27.88
N TYR A 166 -1.32 -28.07 -26.82
CA TYR A 166 0.04 -27.84 -26.32
C TYR A 166 1.17 -28.37 -27.21
N SER A 167 0.84 -29.02 -28.34
CA SER A 167 1.81 -29.31 -29.38
C SER A 167 2.28 -28.06 -30.13
N LEU A 168 1.44 -27.00 -30.19
CA LEU A 168 1.79 -25.70 -30.76
C LEU A 168 2.56 -24.83 -29.79
N VAL A 169 2.00 -24.59 -28.56
CA VAL A 169 2.67 -23.82 -27.53
C VAL A 169 2.46 -24.51 -26.18
N HIS A 170 3.54 -25.04 -25.60
CA HIS A 170 3.49 -25.75 -24.33
C HIS A 170 3.76 -24.79 -23.15
N PRO A 171 2.97 -24.81 -22.06
CA PRO A 171 3.14 -23.90 -20.92
C PRO A 171 4.48 -24.10 -20.18
N LEU A 172 5.06 -25.32 -20.16
CA LEU A 172 6.35 -25.60 -19.54
C LEU A 172 7.51 -25.47 -20.53
N ASP A 173 7.44 -26.14 -21.69
CA ASP A 173 8.57 -26.25 -22.60
C ASP A 173 8.82 -24.97 -23.40
N HIS A 174 7.79 -24.10 -23.58
CA HIS A 174 7.90 -22.85 -24.31
C HIS A 174 7.76 -21.62 -23.39
N VAL A 175 6.64 -21.46 -22.68
CA VAL A 175 6.38 -20.27 -21.85
C VAL A 175 7.30 -20.21 -20.64
N ASN A 176 7.59 -21.35 -20.00
CA ASN A 176 8.45 -21.46 -18.82
C ASN A 176 9.90 -21.87 -19.14
N LEU A 177 10.30 -21.86 -20.41
CA LEU A 177 11.63 -22.31 -20.85
C LEU A 177 12.76 -21.55 -20.12
N GLY A 178 13.65 -22.30 -19.48
CA GLY A 178 14.80 -21.77 -18.74
C GLY A 178 14.45 -21.12 -17.39
N GLN A 179 13.25 -21.35 -16.86
CA GLN A 179 12.72 -20.74 -15.64
C GLN A 179 12.32 -21.77 -14.59
N SER A 180 12.27 -21.33 -13.36
CA SER A 180 11.58 -21.99 -12.24
C SER A 180 10.61 -21.00 -11.60
N THR A 181 9.56 -21.47 -10.91
CA THR A 181 8.78 -20.60 -10.03
C THR A 181 9.66 -19.88 -9.03
N ASN A 182 10.73 -20.54 -8.58
CA ASN A 182 11.60 -20.07 -7.49
C ASN A 182 12.47 -18.86 -7.88
N ASP A 183 12.66 -18.59 -9.15
CA ASP A 183 13.30 -17.36 -9.64
C ASP A 183 12.29 -16.38 -10.25
N VAL A 184 11.22 -16.87 -10.88
CA VAL A 184 10.18 -16.05 -11.51
C VAL A 184 9.33 -15.32 -10.48
N TYR A 185 8.78 -16.02 -9.49
CA TYR A 185 7.82 -15.45 -8.53
C TYR A 185 8.43 -14.35 -7.65
N PRO A 186 9.59 -14.56 -6.97
CA PRO A 186 10.21 -13.49 -6.19
C PRO A 186 10.69 -12.32 -7.05
N THR A 187 11.14 -12.56 -8.29
CA THR A 187 11.46 -11.48 -9.24
C THR A 187 10.21 -10.66 -9.58
N ALA A 188 9.10 -11.31 -9.91
CA ALA A 188 7.84 -10.62 -10.20
C ALA A 188 7.32 -9.86 -8.97
N LEU A 189 7.45 -10.42 -7.76
CA LEU A 189 7.08 -9.74 -6.53
C LEU A 189 7.91 -8.46 -6.31
N ARG A 190 9.22 -8.50 -6.56
CA ARG A 190 10.09 -7.30 -6.49
C ARG A 190 9.67 -6.25 -7.52
N VAL A 191 9.40 -6.65 -8.76
CA VAL A 191 8.94 -5.75 -9.83
C VAL A 191 7.60 -5.09 -9.48
N ALA A 192 6.63 -5.87 -8.99
CA ALA A 192 5.34 -5.35 -8.54
C ALA A 192 5.49 -4.39 -7.35
N ALA A 193 6.34 -4.75 -6.39
CA ALA A 193 6.60 -3.92 -5.22
C ALA A 193 7.28 -2.59 -5.59
N ILE A 194 8.26 -2.58 -6.52
CA ILE A 194 8.89 -1.35 -7.01
C ILE A 194 7.85 -0.39 -7.59
N LYS A 195 6.94 -0.90 -8.44
CA LYS A 195 5.87 -0.08 -9.02
C LYS A 195 5.03 0.58 -7.93
N LEU A 196 4.54 -0.20 -6.98
CA LEU A 196 3.68 0.29 -5.90
C LEU A 196 4.41 1.19 -4.89
N VAL A 197 5.70 0.94 -4.62
CA VAL A 197 6.54 1.82 -3.81
C VAL A 197 6.69 3.20 -4.47
N ARG A 198 6.87 3.26 -5.78
CA ARG A 198 6.91 4.54 -6.53
C ARG A 198 5.58 5.30 -6.44
N GLU A 199 4.46 4.59 -6.58
CA GLU A 199 3.12 5.17 -6.45
C GLU A 199 2.87 5.70 -5.04
N LEU A 200 3.25 4.96 -4.01
CA LEU A 200 3.16 5.39 -2.61
C LEU A 200 4.07 6.58 -2.34
N SER A 201 5.32 6.55 -2.80
CA SER A 201 6.27 7.66 -2.67
C SER A 201 5.71 8.96 -3.26
N GLN A 202 5.10 8.88 -4.45
CA GLN A 202 4.43 10.03 -5.06
C GLN A 202 3.23 10.52 -4.24
N ALA A 203 2.42 9.63 -3.70
CA ALA A 203 1.28 9.98 -2.86
C ALA A 203 1.73 10.66 -1.55
N MET A 204 2.83 10.19 -0.95
CA MET A 204 3.43 10.83 0.23
C MET A 204 3.97 12.23 -0.07
N ALA A 205 4.59 12.44 -1.23
CA ALA A 205 5.02 13.78 -1.66
C ALA A 205 3.85 14.75 -1.83
N VAL A 206 2.73 14.29 -2.38
CA VAL A 206 1.50 15.09 -2.49
C VAL A 206 0.93 15.45 -1.11
N LEU A 207 0.93 14.49 -0.18
CA LEU A 207 0.48 14.73 1.20
C LEU A 207 1.40 15.70 1.93
N GLN A 208 2.72 15.55 1.80
CA GLN A 208 3.69 16.49 2.36
C GLN A 208 3.43 17.92 1.87
N GLY A 209 3.27 18.11 0.56
CA GLY A 209 2.97 19.43 0.00
C GLY A 209 1.66 20.03 0.51
N ALA A 210 0.63 19.21 0.73
CA ALA A 210 -0.63 19.67 1.32
C ALA A 210 -0.46 20.12 2.78
N LEU A 211 0.32 19.39 3.58
CA LEU A 211 0.65 19.75 4.97
C LEU A 211 1.47 21.03 5.04
N GLN A 212 2.47 21.20 4.17
CA GLN A 212 3.29 22.42 4.07
C GLN A 212 2.45 23.65 3.66
N ALA A 213 1.43 23.47 2.85
CA ALA A 213 0.50 24.56 2.51
C ALA A 213 -0.28 25.02 3.75
N ARG A 214 -0.74 24.09 4.60
CA ARG A 214 -1.40 24.41 5.89
C ARG A 214 -0.44 25.01 6.90
N GLU A 215 0.80 24.49 6.99
CA GLU A 215 1.86 25.08 7.80
C GLU A 215 2.02 26.58 7.53
N LYS A 216 2.11 26.96 6.26
CA LYS A 216 2.27 28.37 5.86
C LYS A 216 1.04 29.20 6.18
N GLU A 217 -0.15 28.68 5.90
CA GLU A 217 -1.42 29.39 6.14
C GLU A 217 -1.66 29.62 7.64
N PHE A 218 -1.27 28.65 8.49
CA PHE A 218 -1.52 28.70 9.93
C PHE A 218 -0.30 29.19 10.75
N ALA A 219 0.71 29.74 10.09
CA ALA A 219 2.00 30.11 10.70
C ALA A 219 1.88 31.07 11.88
N THR A 220 0.88 31.97 11.88
CA THR A 220 0.66 33.00 12.90
C THR A 220 -0.46 32.69 13.87
N ILE A 221 -1.16 31.55 13.71
CA ILE A 221 -2.30 31.19 14.55
C ILE A 221 -1.81 30.55 15.83
N LEU A 222 -1.79 31.31 16.93
CA LEU A 222 -1.42 30.83 18.27
C LEU A 222 -2.51 29.93 18.84
N LYS A 223 -2.08 28.88 19.52
CA LYS A 223 -2.92 27.96 20.28
C LYS A 223 -2.17 27.45 21.50
N ILE A 224 -2.88 26.81 22.42
CA ILE A 224 -2.23 26.09 23.52
C ILE A 224 -1.72 24.73 22.99
N GLY A 225 -0.44 24.45 23.21
CA GLY A 225 0.13 23.13 23.02
C GLY A 225 -0.32 22.16 24.10
N ARG A 226 -0.37 20.87 23.80
CA ARG A 226 -0.77 19.84 24.75
C ARG A 226 0.26 18.71 24.81
N THR A 227 0.67 18.34 26.01
CA THR A 227 1.46 17.15 26.27
C THR A 227 0.66 16.23 27.20
N GLN A 228 0.57 14.92 26.87
CA GLN A 228 -0.28 13.97 27.62
C GLN A 228 -1.76 14.42 27.67
N LEU A 229 -2.23 15.13 26.64
CA LEU A 229 -3.54 15.78 26.54
C LEU A 229 -3.81 16.87 27.61
N GLN A 230 -2.80 17.30 28.35
CA GLN A 230 -2.88 18.41 29.28
C GLN A 230 -2.28 19.68 28.66
N ASP A 231 -2.79 20.84 29.08
CA ASP A 231 -2.27 22.13 28.65
C ASP A 231 -0.77 22.25 28.94
N ALA A 232 -0.04 22.72 27.94
CA ALA A 232 1.40 22.93 28.06
C ALA A 232 1.76 24.40 27.77
N VAL A 233 2.60 24.66 26.81
CA VAL A 233 3.04 25.99 26.41
C VAL A 233 2.43 26.40 25.06
N PRO A 234 2.35 27.71 24.74
CA PRO A 234 1.88 28.18 23.46
C PRO A 234 2.69 27.62 22.29
N VAL A 235 2.02 27.35 21.18
CA VAL A 235 2.55 26.90 19.89
C VAL A 235 1.73 27.53 18.78
N THR A 236 2.25 27.62 17.55
CA THR A 236 1.37 27.95 16.42
C THR A 236 0.78 26.67 15.82
N LEU A 237 -0.44 26.79 15.29
CA LEU A 237 -1.06 25.70 14.52
C LEU A 237 -0.17 25.33 13.33
N GLY A 238 0.50 26.33 12.71
CA GLY A 238 1.48 26.08 11.64
C GLY A 238 2.63 25.18 12.06
N GLN A 239 3.14 25.31 13.29
CA GLN A 239 4.19 24.43 13.80
C GLN A 239 3.73 22.98 14.00
N GLU A 240 2.47 22.74 14.37
CA GLU A 240 1.90 21.38 14.40
C GLU A 240 1.87 20.77 12.98
N PHE A 241 1.42 21.52 11.98
CA PHE A 241 1.41 21.05 10.60
C PHE A 241 2.81 20.88 10.01
N SER A 242 3.78 21.72 10.40
CA SER A 242 5.20 21.55 10.07
C SER A 242 5.73 20.21 10.58
N ALA A 243 5.43 19.87 11.83
CA ALA A 243 5.85 18.59 12.41
C ALA A 243 5.24 17.38 11.67
N TYR A 244 3.99 17.49 11.20
CA TYR A 244 3.37 16.45 10.37
C TYR A 244 4.05 16.35 9.00
N ALA A 245 4.34 17.47 8.35
CA ALA A 245 5.03 17.52 7.07
C ALA A 245 6.43 16.88 7.14
N GLU A 246 7.18 17.15 8.21
CA GLU A 246 8.50 16.56 8.46
C GLU A 246 8.44 15.04 8.69
N ALA A 247 7.42 14.54 9.38
CA ALA A 247 7.23 13.09 9.56
C ALA A 247 6.98 12.42 8.20
N VAL A 248 6.11 13.00 7.36
CA VAL A 248 5.81 12.49 6.02
C VAL A 248 7.02 12.58 5.09
N ALA A 249 7.84 13.63 5.19
CA ALA A 249 9.09 13.78 4.44
C ALA A 249 10.07 12.64 4.75
N ARG A 250 10.23 12.28 6.02
CA ARG A 250 11.08 11.14 6.42
C ARG A 250 10.56 9.82 5.87
N ASP A 251 9.24 9.64 5.79
CA ASP A 251 8.65 8.43 5.22
C ASP A 251 8.86 8.37 3.71
N TRP A 252 8.73 9.48 3.00
CA TRP A 252 9.08 9.59 1.58
C TRP A 252 10.54 9.14 1.32
N TRP A 253 11.50 9.58 2.15
CA TRP A 253 12.90 9.16 2.07
C TRP A 253 13.09 7.65 2.28
N ARG A 254 12.39 7.05 3.26
CA ARG A 254 12.42 5.61 3.51
C ARG A 254 11.92 4.82 2.29
N LEU A 255 10.80 5.25 1.71
CA LEU A 255 10.21 4.62 0.53
C LEU A 255 11.13 4.73 -0.70
N TYR A 256 11.79 5.87 -0.88
CA TYR A 256 12.79 6.03 -1.93
C TYR A 256 13.93 5.01 -1.80
N LYS A 257 14.40 4.75 -0.59
CA LYS A 257 15.42 3.73 -0.30
C LYS A 257 14.88 2.30 -0.45
N ALA A 258 13.60 2.06 -0.21
CA ALA A 258 12.98 0.75 -0.38
C ALA A 258 13.09 0.24 -1.82
N GLU A 259 12.95 1.11 -2.82
CA GLU A 259 13.12 0.73 -4.23
C GLU A 259 14.50 0.16 -4.52
N GLU A 260 15.53 0.78 -4.01
CA GLU A 260 16.93 0.34 -4.20
C GLU A 260 17.13 -1.09 -3.71
N ARG A 261 16.52 -1.46 -2.58
CA ARG A 261 16.57 -2.81 -2.00
C ARG A 261 15.93 -3.88 -2.88
N LEU A 262 14.88 -3.51 -3.60
CA LEU A 262 14.12 -4.43 -4.46
C LEU A 262 14.77 -4.69 -5.83
N ARG A 263 15.77 -3.91 -6.24
CA ARG A 263 16.34 -3.98 -7.60
C ARG A 263 17.15 -5.24 -7.90
N GLN A 264 17.68 -5.93 -6.89
CA GLN A 264 18.43 -7.16 -7.10
C GLN A 264 17.47 -8.35 -7.24
N VAL A 265 17.51 -9.04 -8.39
CA VAL A 265 16.62 -10.15 -8.72
C VAL A 265 17.41 -11.45 -8.91
N ASN A 266 16.76 -12.58 -8.61
CA ASN A 266 17.35 -13.91 -8.79
C ASN A 266 16.95 -14.59 -10.11
N LEU A 267 16.34 -13.88 -11.06
CA LEU A 267 15.90 -14.42 -12.35
C LEU A 267 17.07 -15.03 -13.12
N GLY A 268 16.86 -16.27 -13.62
CA GLY A 268 17.90 -17.10 -14.21
C GLY A 268 18.61 -18.01 -13.20
N GLY A 269 18.30 -17.89 -11.89
CA GLY A 269 18.81 -18.78 -10.84
C GLY A 269 18.17 -20.17 -10.84
N THR A 270 17.03 -20.32 -11.47
CA THR A 270 16.22 -21.53 -11.54
C THR A 270 15.82 -22.09 -10.17
N ALA A 271 15.89 -23.39 -9.94
CA ALA A 271 15.28 -24.08 -8.81
C ALA A 271 15.83 -23.66 -7.43
N VAL A 272 17.15 -23.49 -7.32
CA VAL A 272 17.86 -23.21 -6.04
C VAL A 272 18.91 -22.09 -6.18
N GLY A 273 18.85 -21.34 -7.26
CA GLY A 273 19.78 -20.23 -7.50
C GLY A 273 21.07 -20.59 -8.24
N THR A 274 21.29 -21.86 -8.59
CA THR A 274 22.51 -22.29 -9.30
C THR A 274 22.47 -22.07 -10.81
N GLY A 275 21.27 -21.79 -11.37
CA GLY A 275 21.09 -21.65 -12.81
C GLY A 275 21.09 -22.96 -13.59
N LEU A 276 20.96 -24.10 -12.90
CA LEU A 276 20.91 -25.43 -13.55
C LEU A 276 19.71 -25.47 -14.55
N ASN A 277 19.92 -26.06 -15.71
CA ASN A 277 19.01 -26.17 -16.85
C ASN A 277 18.67 -24.84 -17.57
N ALA A 278 19.32 -23.72 -17.21
CA ALA A 278 19.22 -22.48 -17.97
C ALA A 278 20.50 -22.18 -18.74
N SER A 279 20.38 -21.74 -20.00
CA SER A 279 21.54 -21.31 -20.78
C SER A 279 22.22 -20.09 -20.13
N ARG A 280 23.56 -20.10 -20.06
CA ARG A 280 24.31 -18.95 -19.53
C ARG A 280 23.97 -17.63 -20.24
N ARG A 281 23.75 -17.69 -21.57
CA ARG A 281 23.34 -16.50 -22.33
C ARG A 281 21.95 -16.01 -21.90
N TYR A 282 21.00 -16.92 -21.66
CA TYR A 282 19.69 -16.60 -21.14
C TYR A 282 19.77 -15.90 -19.78
N ILE A 283 20.53 -16.50 -18.81
CA ILE A 283 20.65 -16.00 -17.45
C ILE A 283 21.04 -14.51 -17.39
N PHE A 284 21.97 -14.09 -18.23
CA PHE A 284 22.37 -12.68 -18.29
C PHE A 284 21.37 -11.81 -19.07
N ARG A 285 20.92 -12.31 -20.23
CA ARG A 285 20.09 -11.49 -21.14
C ARG A 285 18.68 -11.22 -20.62
N VAL A 286 18.07 -12.18 -19.91
CA VAL A 286 16.68 -12.06 -19.43
C VAL A 286 16.49 -10.88 -18.45
N VAL A 287 17.47 -10.65 -17.56
CA VAL A 287 17.40 -9.53 -16.60
C VAL A 287 17.59 -8.19 -17.29
N GLU A 288 18.46 -8.12 -18.30
CA GLU A 288 18.65 -6.91 -19.12
C GLU A 288 17.35 -6.53 -19.85
N ILE A 289 16.70 -7.50 -20.51
CA ILE A 289 15.42 -7.27 -21.19
C ILE A 289 14.34 -6.85 -20.19
N LEU A 290 14.26 -7.50 -19.02
CA LEU A 290 13.28 -7.14 -18.00
C LEU A 290 13.52 -5.71 -17.48
N ARG A 291 14.78 -5.30 -17.30
CA ARG A 291 15.16 -3.93 -16.96
C ARG A 291 14.71 -2.93 -18.04
N GLU A 292 14.92 -3.27 -19.33
CA GLU A 292 14.48 -2.44 -20.46
C GLU A 292 12.96 -2.30 -20.50
N LEU A 293 12.21 -3.40 -20.33
CA LEU A 293 10.74 -3.43 -20.36
C LEU A 293 10.10 -2.66 -19.19
N THR A 294 10.69 -2.71 -18.01
CA THR A 294 10.15 -2.07 -16.82
C THR A 294 10.59 -0.62 -16.64
N GLY A 295 11.75 -0.24 -17.18
CA GLY A 295 12.42 1.02 -16.85
C GLY A 295 12.89 1.10 -15.40
N PHE A 296 12.90 -0.03 -14.69
CA PHE A 296 13.41 -0.12 -13.31
C PHE A 296 14.90 -0.47 -13.34
N GLY A 297 15.66 0.01 -12.37
CA GLY A 297 17.10 -0.25 -12.28
C GLY A 297 17.43 -1.68 -11.81
N LEU A 298 16.81 -2.69 -12.42
CA LEU A 298 16.99 -4.10 -12.05
C LEU A 298 18.40 -4.58 -12.36
N ALA A 299 18.94 -5.40 -11.48
CA ALA A 299 20.21 -6.06 -11.62
C ALA A 299 20.10 -7.53 -11.16
N ARG A 300 20.87 -8.41 -11.78
CA ARG A 300 20.99 -9.78 -11.30
C ARG A 300 21.72 -9.78 -9.96
N ALA A 301 21.18 -10.50 -8.97
CA ALA A 301 21.85 -10.70 -7.69
C ALA A 301 23.22 -11.37 -7.89
N GLU A 302 24.23 -10.91 -7.15
CA GLU A 302 25.57 -11.49 -7.18
C GLU A 302 25.55 -12.95 -6.73
N ASN A 303 24.88 -13.22 -5.63
CA ASN A 303 24.59 -14.57 -5.14
C ASN A 303 23.10 -14.90 -5.33
N THR A 304 22.79 -15.61 -6.41
CA THR A 304 21.42 -16.02 -6.72
C THR A 304 20.89 -17.15 -5.82
N VAL A 305 21.76 -17.92 -5.14
CA VAL A 305 21.35 -18.92 -4.15
C VAL A 305 20.80 -18.20 -2.91
N GLU A 306 21.51 -17.18 -2.43
CA GLU A 306 21.08 -16.34 -1.32
C GLU A 306 19.73 -15.66 -1.65
N ALA A 307 19.63 -15.01 -2.81
CA ALA A 307 18.43 -14.28 -3.23
C ALA A 307 17.23 -15.21 -3.55
N THR A 308 17.44 -16.54 -3.64
CA THR A 308 16.36 -17.53 -3.79
C THR A 308 15.83 -18.00 -2.44
N GLN A 309 16.71 -18.19 -1.45
CA GLN A 309 16.30 -18.72 -0.15
C GLN A 309 15.80 -17.64 0.83
N ASN A 310 16.31 -16.41 0.75
CA ASN A 310 16.01 -15.36 1.71
C ASN A 310 14.89 -14.41 1.24
N ALA A 311 14.05 -14.00 2.18
CA ALA A 311 12.90 -13.08 1.95
C ALA A 311 12.94 -11.85 2.87
N ASP A 312 14.06 -11.61 3.57
CA ASP A 312 14.29 -10.50 4.50
C ASP A 312 14.10 -9.13 3.84
N ILE A 313 14.41 -9.01 2.57
CA ILE A 313 14.22 -7.80 1.77
C ILE A 313 12.73 -7.35 1.75
N PHE A 314 11.80 -8.29 1.72
CA PHE A 314 10.38 -7.98 1.77
C PHE A 314 9.94 -7.56 3.17
N ALA A 315 10.56 -8.12 4.22
CA ALA A 315 10.35 -7.70 5.60
C ALA A 315 10.90 -6.28 5.84
N GLU A 316 12.09 -5.95 5.30
CA GLU A 316 12.65 -4.59 5.35
C GLU A 316 11.70 -3.56 4.71
N VAL A 317 11.24 -3.83 3.48
CA VAL A 317 10.31 -2.93 2.75
C VAL A 317 8.98 -2.81 3.48
N SER A 318 8.42 -3.91 3.98
CA SER A 318 7.21 -3.92 4.81
C SER A 318 7.39 -3.07 6.06
N GLY A 319 8.55 -3.13 6.72
CA GLY A 319 8.90 -2.30 7.86
C GLY A 319 8.90 -0.80 7.56
N PHE A 320 9.34 -0.39 6.37
CA PHE A 320 9.24 1.02 5.95
C PHE A 320 7.79 1.45 5.74
N VAL A 321 6.97 0.61 5.11
CA VAL A 321 5.54 0.87 4.92
C VAL A 321 4.80 0.94 6.26
N LYS A 322 5.10 0.04 7.19
CA LYS A 322 4.58 0.08 8.56
C LYS A 322 4.96 1.38 9.28
N THR A 323 6.21 1.83 9.15
CA THR A 323 6.66 3.08 9.80
C THR A 323 5.87 4.28 9.26
N ALA A 324 5.61 4.34 7.96
CA ALA A 324 4.75 5.36 7.38
C ALA A 324 3.30 5.25 7.91
N ALA A 325 2.78 4.03 8.07
CA ALA A 325 1.46 3.80 8.66
C ALA A 325 1.36 4.31 10.12
N VAL A 326 2.41 4.13 10.93
CA VAL A 326 2.48 4.69 12.30
C VAL A 326 2.35 6.20 12.29
N ASN A 327 3.08 6.89 11.41
CA ASN A 327 3.01 8.34 11.30
C ASN A 327 1.63 8.82 10.82
N LEU A 328 1.06 8.17 9.79
CA LEU A 328 -0.28 8.53 9.31
C LEU A 328 -1.37 8.28 10.34
N ALA A 329 -1.28 7.21 11.14
CA ALA A 329 -2.21 6.95 12.23
C ALA A 329 -2.14 8.05 13.30
N LYS A 330 -0.93 8.51 13.66
CA LYS A 330 -0.72 9.61 14.61
C LYS A 330 -1.32 10.91 14.07
N ILE A 331 -1.00 11.29 12.84
CA ILE A 331 -1.52 12.50 12.20
C ILE A 331 -3.05 12.45 12.12
N ALA A 332 -3.62 11.34 11.68
CA ALA A 332 -5.06 11.15 11.60
C ALA A 332 -5.75 11.25 12.99
N GLY A 333 -5.11 10.70 14.03
CA GLY A 333 -5.56 10.79 15.41
C GLY A 333 -5.61 12.23 15.89
N ASP A 334 -4.55 13.01 15.65
CA ASP A 334 -4.49 14.42 16.02
C ASP A 334 -5.54 15.25 15.30
N LEU A 335 -5.69 15.07 13.98
CA LEU A 335 -6.70 15.79 13.18
C LEU A 335 -8.13 15.52 13.70
N ARG A 336 -8.42 14.27 14.11
CA ARG A 336 -9.69 13.93 14.75
C ARG A 336 -9.88 14.63 16.09
N LEU A 337 -8.83 14.68 16.90
CA LEU A 337 -8.87 15.33 18.23
C LEU A 337 -9.02 16.84 18.10
N LEU A 338 -8.22 17.49 17.26
CA LEU A 338 -8.26 18.94 17.01
C LEU A 338 -9.62 19.41 16.45
N SER A 339 -10.28 18.58 15.65
CA SER A 339 -11.60 18.86 15.05
C SER A 339 -12.78 18.40 15.91
N SER A 340 -12.52 17.83 17.10
CA SER A 340 -13.59 17.27 17.94
C SER A 340 -14.60 18.30 18.40
N GLY A 341 -15.86 17.91 18.48
CA GLY A 341 -16.94 18.76 18.97
C GLY A 341 -17.96 19.11 17.86
N PRO A 342 -18.03 20.36 17.38
CA PRO A 342 -17.16 21.53 17.62
C PRO A 342 -17.38 22.28 18.95
N ARG A 343 -18.54 22.11 19.60
CA ARG A 343 -18.88 22.88 20.82
C ARG A 343 -18.41 22.21 22.10
N ALA A 344 -18.54 20.88 22.20
CA ALA A 344 -18.22 20.06 23.35
C ALA A 344 -16.84 19.37 23.25
N GLY A 345 -15.98 19.82 22.36
CA GLY A 345 -14.62 19.30 22.16
C GLY A 345 -13.60 20.42 21.95
N LEU A 346 -12.44 20.11 21.35
CA LEU A 346 -11.39 21.09 21.10
C LEU A 346 -11.85 22.12 20.06
N GLY A 347 -12.27 21.69 18.89
CA GLY A 347 -12.82 22.55 17.85
C GLY A 347 -11.82 23.58 17.30
N GLU A 348 -10.51 23.33 17.38
CA GLU A 348 -9.46 24.25 16.94
C GLU A 348 -9.30 24.27 15.41
N ILE A 349 -9.74 23.19 14.73
CA ILE A 349 -9.79 23.11 13.27
C ILE A 349 -11.16 22.58 12.82
N ARG A 350 -11.50 22.85 11.57
CA ARG A 350 -12.66 22.28 10.87
C ARG A 350 -12.17 21.48 9.68
N LEU A 351 -12.62 20.21 9.61
CA LEU A 351 -12.34 19.34 8.48
C LEU A 351 -13.40 19.50 7.39
N PRO A 352 -13.07 19.22 6.12
CA PRO A 352 -14.06 19.20 5.04
C PRO A 352 -15.21 18.21 5.32
N GLU A 353 -16.42 18.66 5.03
CA GLU A 353 -17.63 17.85 5.13
C GLU A 353 -17.77 16.98 3.86
N VAL A 354 -17.43 15.69 3.95
CA VAL A 354 -17.38 14.79 2.79
C VAL A 354 -18.58 13.85 2.69
N GLN A 355 -19.30 13.64 3.81
CA GLN A 355 -20.56 12.87 3.85
C GLN A 355 -21.37 13.18 5.11
N ALA A 356 -22.68 12.93 5.07
CA ALA A 356 -23.53 12.99 6.25
C ALA A 356 -23.07 11.96 7.31
N GLY A 357 -22.95 12.38 8.56
CA GLY A 357 -22.31 11.61 9.62
C GLY A 357 -23.25 10.76 10.48
N SER A 358 -24.60 10.94 10.34
CA SER A 358 -25.55 10.26 11.19
C SER A 358 -26.89 10.00 10.49
N SER A 359 -27.46 8.84 10.76
CA SER A 359 -28.82 8.48 10.29
C SER A 359 -29.94 9.05 11.18
N ILE A 360 -29.62 9.53 12.41
CA ILE A 360 -30.59 9.99 13.40
C ILE A 360 -30.31 11.39 13.95
N MET A 361 -29.15 11.98 13.70
CA MET A 361 -28.75 13.31 14.18
C MET A 361 -28.53 14.24 12.98
N PRO A 362 -29.52 15.07 12.59
CA PRO A 362 -29.36 16.03 11.50
C PRO A 362 -28.19 16.97 11.73
N GLY A 363 -27.38 17.21 10.70
CA GLY A 363 -26.24 18.14 10.76
C GLY A 363 -24.97 17.58 11.42
N LYS A 364 -24.94 16.34 11.89
CA LYS A 364 -23.72 15.72 12.39
C LYS A 364 -22.81 15.30 11.25
N VAL A 365 -21.56 15.75 11.27
CA VAL A 365 -20.50 15.35 10.34
C VAL A 365 -19.36 14.71 11.14
N ASN A 366 -18.87 13.58 10.67
CA ASN A 366 -17.78 12.83 11.32
C ASN A 366 -16.46 12.98 10.54
N PRO A 367 -15.30 12.84 11.20
CA PRO A 367 -13.98 12.91 10.57
C PRO A 367 -13.62 11.60 9.83
N VAL A 368 -14.46 11.18 8.87
CA VAL A 368 -14.41 9.84 8.25
C VAL A 368 -13.14 9.55 7.46
N ILE A 369 -12.49 10.57 6.90
CA ILE A 369 -11.22 10.38 6.18
C ILE A 369 -10.08 10.02 7.15
N PRO A 370 -9.82 10.76 8.24
CA PRO A 370 -8.89 10.34 9.27
C PRO A 370 -9.22 8.98 9.90
N GLU A 371 -10.50 8.65 10.08
CA GLU A 371 -10.93 7.33 10.58
C GLU A 371 -10.53 6.20 9.63
N MET A 372 -10.77 6.37 8.35
CA MET A 372 -10.35 5.42 7.31
C MET A 372 -8.82 5.27 7.28
N VAL A 373 -8.07 6.37 7.33
CA VAL A 373 -6.59 6.34 7.37
C VAL A 373 -6.09 5.53 8.57
N THR A 374 -6.71 5.70 9.74
CA THR A 374 -6.36 4.93 10.95
C THR A 374 -6.61 3.44 10.76
N GLN A 375 -7.74 3.05 10.15
CA GLN A 375 -8.05 1.64 9.86
C GLN A 375 -7.04 1.03 8.88
N VAL A 376 -6.69 1.75 7.80
CA VAL A 376 -5.66 1.32 6.85
C VAL A 376 -4.32 1.14 7.56
N ALA A 377 -3.92 2.09 8.41
CA ALA A 377 -2.67 2.00 9.15
C ALA A 377 -2.62 0.76 10.06
N TYR A 378 -3.70 0.44 10.76
CA TYR A 378 -3.76 -0.76 11.60
C TYR A 378 -3.68 -2.04 10.77
N GLN A 379 -4.37 -2.11 9.62
CA GLN A 379 -4.30 -3.25 8.71
C GLN A 379 -2.88 -3.45 8.17
N VAL A 380 -2.18 -2.38 7.82
CA VAL A 380 -0.79 -2.42 7.36
C VAL A 380 0.16 -2.91 8.46
N MET A 381 -0.02 -2.43 9.70
CA MET A 381 0.77 -2.92 10.84
C MET A 381 0.55 -4.42 11.10
N ALA A 382 -0.68 -4.90 10.99
CA ALA A 382 -1.00 -6.32 11.10
C ALA A 382 -0.41 -7.14 9.94
N GLY A 383 -0.48 -6.62 8.71
CA GLY A 383 0.11 -7.24 7.52
C GLY A 383 1.64 -7.36 7.61
N ASP A 384 2.31 -6.35 8.18
CA ASP A 384 3.76 -6.40 8.44
C ASP A 384 4.15 -7.57 9.36
N ALA A 385 3.37 -7.83 10.39
CA ALA A 385 3.61 -8.99 11.26
C ALA A 385 3.54 -10.31 10.48
N ALA A 386 2.55 -10.46 9.57
CA ALA A 386 2.44 -11.63 8.73
C ALA A 386 3.61 -11.76 7.74
N VAL A 387 4.07 -10.65 7.14
CA VAL A 387 5.25 -10.63 6.27
C VAL A 387 6.51 -11.08 7.03
N ASN A 388 6.75 -10.57 8.23
CA ASN A 388 7.91 -10.94 9.04
C ASN A 388 7.89 -12.43 9.43
N MET A 389 6.74 -12.97 9.87
CA MET A 389 6.59 -14.39 10.18
C MET A 389 6.85 -15.26 8.94
N ALA A 390 6.30 -14.89 7.79
CA ALA A 390 6.48 -15.61 6.54
C ALA A 390 7.94 -15.54 6.05
N ALA A 391 8.60 -14.39 6.14
CA ALA A 391 10.00 -14.24 5.78
C ALA A 391 10.93 -15.10 6.65
N ALA A 392 10.67 -15.16 7.96
CA ALA A 392 11.44 -16.00 8.90
C ALA A 392 11.19 -17.50 8.76
N SER A 393 10.15 -17.92 8.01
CA SER A 393 9.76 -19.33 7.87
C SER A 393 10.41 -20.05 6.67
N GLY A 394 11.32 -19.39 5.93
CA GLY A 394 12.11 -20.03 4.89
C GLY A 394 12.97 -21.17 5.45
N GLN A 395 13.14 -22.24 4.69
CA GLN A 395 13.92 -23.40 5.07
C GLN A 395 14.85 -23.82 3.93
N LEU A 396 16.12 -23.99 4.25
CA LEU A 396 17.16 -24.38 3.29
C LEU A 396 17.15 -23.41 2.07
N GLU A 397 16.98 -23.91 0.87
CA GLU A 397 17.19 -23.17 -0.39
C GLU A 397 15.95 -22.43 -0.89
N LEU A 398 14.81 -22.40 -0.13
CA LEU A 398 13.58 -21.76 -0.57
C LEU A 398 12.70 -21.27 0.57
N ASN A 399 11.99 -20.17 0.35
CA ASN A 399 10.88 -19.75 1.19
C ASN A 399 9.54 -20.11 0.53
N ALA A 400 8.81 -21.06 1.11
CA ALA A 400 7.51 -21.52 0.59
C ALA A 400 6.35 -20.52 0.81
N PHE A 401 6.55 -19.47 1.63
CA PHE A 401 5.50 -18.54 2.07
C PHE A 401 5.48 -17.22 1.28
N LEU A 402 6.17 -17.16 0.14
CA LEU A 402 6.14 -15.99 -0.75
C LEU A 402 4.72 -15.53 -1.14
N PRO A 403 3.70 -16.40 -1.35
CA PRO A 403 2.32 -15.94 -1.60
C PRO A 403 1.73 -15.10 -0.47
N LEU A 404 1.96 -15.47 0.80
CA LEU A 404 1.53 -14.70 1.96
C LEU A 404 2.24 -13.34 2.04
N ILE A 405 3.56 -13.32 1.74
CA ILE A 405 4.34 -12.08 1.65
C ILE A 405 3.76 -11.18 0.55
N ALA A 406 3.54 -11.72 -0.65
CA ALA A 406 3.00 -10.98 -1.78
C ALA A 406 1.63 -10.37 -1.46
N HIS A 407 0.72 -11.15 -0.88
CA HIS A 407 -0.60 -10.66 -0.48
C HIS A 407 -0.50 -9.47 0.46
N ASN A 408 0.20 -9.63 1.59
CA ASN A 408 0.24 -8.57 2.61
C ASN A 408 1.03 -7.34 2.15
N LEU A 409 2.19 -7.52 1.51
CA LEU A 409 3.03 -6.40 1.09
C LEU A 409 2.37 -5.56 -0.01
N LEU A 410 1.86 -6.20 -1.08
CA LEU A 410 1.29 -5.46 -2.21
C LEU A 410 0.00 -4.75 -1.84
N HIS A 411 -0.90 -5.40 -1.06
CA HIS A 411 -2.11 -4.75 -0.57
C HIS A 411 -1.79 -3.61 0.42
N SER A 412 -0.77 -3.77 1.28
CA SER A 412 -0.35 -2.70 2.18
C SER A 412 0.14 -1.47 1.41
N LEU A 413 0.94 -1.65 0.37
CA LEU A 413 1.41 -0.56 -0.50
C LEU A 413 0.24 0.13 -1.22
N GLU A 414 -0.69 -0.63 -1.77
CA GLU A 414 -1.87 -0.09 -2.48
C GLU A 414 -2.80 0.67 -1.51
N MET A 415 -3.11 0.11 -0.35
CA MET A 415 -3.97 0.75 0.65
C MET A 415 -3.34 2.05 1.19
N MET A 416 -2.04 2.04 1.49
CA MET A 416 -1.31 3.23 1.95
C MET A 416 -1.29 4.33 0.90
N THR A 417 -1.14 3.97 -0.37
CA THR A 417 -1.21 4.91 -1.49
C THR A 417 -2.57 5.60 -1.55
N GLY A 418 -3.65 4.82 -1.46
CA GLY A 418 -5.02 5.33 -1.42
C GLY A 418 -5.26 6.23 -0.20
N ALA A 419 -4.84 5.79 0.99
CA ALA A 419 -5.00 6.54 2.23
C ALA A 419 -4.27 7.88 2.20
N ALA A 420 -3.00 7.91 1.74
CA ALA A 420 -2.22 9.14 1.63
C ALA A 420 -2.84 10.15 0.65
N ARG A 421 -3.29 9.69 -0.52
CA ARG A 421 -3.98 10.54 -1.51
C ARG A 421 -5.29 11.11 -0.96
N LEU A 422 -6.14 10.27 -0.38
CA LEU A 422 -7.42 10.70 0.18
C LEU A 422 -7.24 11.63 1.37
N LEU A 423 -6.25 11.39 2.25
CA LEU A 423 -5.93 12.29 3.34
C LEU A 423 -5.51 13.68 2.82
N ALA A 424 -4.67 13.73 1.80
CA ALA A 424 -4.25 14.99 1.19
C ALA A 424 -5.42 15.72 0.54
N GLU A 425 -6.20 15.03 -0.32
CA GLU A 425 -7.19 15.65 -1.21
C GLU A 425 -8.53 15.93 -0.54
N LYS A 426 -8.99 15.00 0.32
CA LYS A 426 -10.31 15.05 0.94
C LYS A 426 -10.31 15.57 2.38
N CYS A 427 -9.12 15.77 2.97
CA CYS A 427 -8.99 16.26 4.32
C CYS A 427 -8.05 17.46 4.40
N VAL A 428 -6.71 17.25 4.29
CA VAL A 428 -5.70 18.26 4.61
C VAL A 428 -5.86 19.55 3.80
N ARG A 429 -6.08 19.48 2.49
CA ARG A 429 -6.23 20.68 1.64
C ARG A 429 -7.38 21.58 2.01
N GLY A 430 -8.43 21.05 2.62
CA GLY A 430 -9.63 21.79 2.98
C GLY A 430 -9.76 22.09 4.48
N ILE A 431 -8.73 21.82 5.28
CA ILE A 431 -8.74 22.17 6.70
C ILE A 431 -8.79 23.69 6.87
N GLN A 432 -9.65 24.15 7.77
CA GLN A 432 -9.75 25.53 8.20
C GLN A 432 -9.41 25.63 9.68
N ALA A 433 -8.68 26.67 10.09
CA ALA A 433 -8.45 26.97 11.49
C ALA A 433 -9.65 27.70 12.08
N ASP A 434 -10.01 27.40 13.33
CA ASP A 434 -10.91 28.23 14.13
C ASP A 434 -10.05 29.11 15.06
N GLU A 435 -9.58 30.25 14.53
CA GLU A 435 -8.68 31.17 15.24
C GLU A 435 -9.29 31.69 16.54
N ALA A 436 -10.59 31.95 16.54
CA ALA A 436 -11.29 32.41 17.73
C ALA A 436 -11.27 31.35 18.82
N ARG A 437 -11.48 30.09 18.45
CA ARG A 437 -11.41 28.96 19.40
C ARG A 437 -10.00 28.71 19.88
N CYS A 438 -9.00 28.75 19.02
CA CYS A 438 -7.58 28.65 19.39
C CYS A 438 -7.21 29.72 20.43
N ARG A 439 -7.57 30.97 20.17
CA ARG A 439 -7.34 32.11 21.09
C ARG A 439 -8.07 31.91 22.41
N GLN A 440 -9.35 31.58 22.39
CA GLN A 440 -10.15 31.35 23.60
C GLN A 440 -9.52 30.28 24.51
N LEU A 441 -9.07 29.16 23.94
CA LEU A 441 -8.44 28.09 24.71
C LEU A 441 -7.06 28.49 25.25
N LEU A 442 -6.30 29.25 24.47
CA LEU A 442 -5.01 29.80 24.91
C LEU A 442 -5.18 30.75 26.09
N GLU A 443 -6.10 31.72 26.03
CA GLU A 443 -6.36 32.70 27.07
C GLU A 443 -6.88 32.08 28.35
N ALA A 444 -7.67 31.01 28.24
CA ALA A 444 -8.20 30.28 29.37
C ALA A 444 -7.15 29.38 30.10
N SER A 445 -6.04 29.08 29.40
CA SER A 445 -5.02 28.19 29.92
C SER A 445 -4.04 28.88 30.84
N GLN A 446 -3.68 28.19 31.94
CA GLN A 446 -2.60 28.63 32.81
C GLN A 446 -1.20 28.43 32.23
N GLY A 447 -1.05 27.62 31.18
CA GLY A 447 0.23 27.35 30.50
C GLY A 447 0.95 28.61 29.98
N VAL A 448 0.18 29.67 29.72
CA VAL A 448 0.67 30.99 29.27
C VAL A 448 1.66 31.58 30.32
N ILE A 449 1.52 31.27 31.61
CA ILE A 449 2.43 31.78 32.68
C ILE A 449 3.89 31.41 32.41
N THR A 450 4.13 30.32 31.72
CA THR A 450 5.49 29.81 31.43
C THR A 450 6.34 30.87 30.69
N ALA A 451 5.75 31.69 29.85
CA ALA A 451 6.43 32.80 29.16
C ALA A 451 6.90 33.91 30.13
N PHE A 452 6.32 33.99 31.30
CA PHE A 452 6.62 35.00 32.32
C PHE A 452 7.54 34.49 33.45
N VAL A 453 7.78 33.16 33.51
CA VAL A 453 8.65 32.57 34.56
C VAL A 453 10.06 33.15 34.56
N PRO A 454 10.73 33.42 33.42
CA PRO A 454 12.06 34.04 33.45
C PRO A 454 12.12 35.40 34.15
N TYR A 455 11.01 36.13 34.16
CA TYR A 455 10.91 37.47 34.76
C TYR A 455 10.46 37.43 36.20
N LEU A 456 9.54 36.52 36.55
CA LEU A 456 8.92 36.44 37.87
C LEU A 456 9.66 35.50 38.85
N GLY A 457 10.35 34.50 38.31
CA GLY A 457 10.76 33.32 39.02
C GLY A 457 9.62 32.35 39.29
N TYR A 458 9.95 31.09 39.55
CA TYR A 458 9.00 29.97 39.67
C TYR A 458 7.96 30.17 40.80
N GLU A 459 8.37 30.63 41.97
CA GLU A 459 7.48 30.79 43.13
C GLU A 459 6.38 31.82 42.90
N LYS A 460 6.72 33.01 42.39
CA LYS A 460 5.74 34.06 42.08
C LYS A 460 4.81 33.62 40.97
N ALA A 461 5.34 33.00 39.89
CA ALA A 461 4.54 32.44 38.81
C ALA A 461 3.54 31.41 39.34
N THR A 462 3.96 30.53 40.25
CA THR A 462 3.09 29.54 40.90
C THR A 462 1.98 30.20 41.70
N ALA A 463 2.29 31.28 42.47
CA ALA A 463 1.29 32.02 43.25
C ALA A 463 0.20 32.63 42.34
N VAL A 464 0.58 33.20 41.19
CA VAL A 464 -0.37 33.74 40.21
C VAL A 464 -1.25 32.63 39.63
N VAL A 465 -0.67 31.47 39.23
CA VAL A 465 -1.42 30.31 38.71
C VAL A 465 -2.43 29.81 39.75
N LEU A 466 -2.04 29.64 41.01
CA LEU A 466 -2.96 29.18 42.07
C LEU A 466 -4.15 30.14 42.26
N ARG A 467 -3.94 31.43 42.08
CA ARG A 467 -5.03 32.43 42.12
C ARG A 467 -5.90 32.35 40.88
N ALA A 468 -5.30 32.21 39.68
CA ALA A 468 -6.04 32.03 38.45
C ALA A 468 -6.98 30.81 38.53
N VAL A 469 -6.48 29.68 39.03
CA VAL A 469 -7.29 28.46 39.25
C VAL A 469 -8.45 28.71 40.22
N ARG A 470 -8.20 29.40 41.35
CA ARG A 470 -9.23 29.66 42.38
C ARG A 470 -10.29 30.65 41.92
N SER A 471 -9.89 31.67 41.15
CA SER A 471 -10.78 32.76 40.73
C SER A 471 -11.46 32.47 39.39
N GLY A 472 -10.99 31.50 38.60
CA GLY A 472 -11.44 31.27 37.21
C GLY A 472 -11.04 32.37 36.23
N ARG A 473 -10.12 33.27 36.62
CA ARG A 473 -9.70 34.41 35.79
C ARG A 473 -8.43 34.11 35.02
N PRO A 474 -8.26 34.69 33.82
CA PRO A 474 -7.04 34.54 33.04
C PRO A 474 -5.80 35.01 33.80
N VAL A 475 -4.70 34.28 33.60
CA VAL A 475 -3.38 34.63 34.18
C VAL A 475 -2.95 36.04 33.79
N THR A 476 -3.17 36.44 32.55
CA THR A 476 -2.80 37.76 32.04
C THR A 476 -3.50 38.93 32.73
N GLU A 477 -4.77 38.75 33.11
CA GLU A 477 -5.49 39.77 33.89
C GLU A 477 -4.90 39.94 35.30
N LEU A 478 -4.56 38.82 35.95
CA LEU A 478 -3.97 38.85 37.30
C LEU A 478 -2.57 39.48 37.29
N LEU A 479 -1.78 39.24 36.23
CA LEU A 479 -0.46 39.87 36.06
C LEU A 479 -0.55 41.40 36.00
N VAL A 480 -1.59 41.93 35.33
CA VAL A 480 -1.85 43.38 35.24
C VAL A 480 -2.36 43.93 36.55
N GLU A 481 -3.34 43.27 37.18
CA GLU A 481 -3.95 43.70 38.46
C GLU A 481 -2.94 43.81 39.59
N GLU A 482 -1.97 42.87 39.64
CA GLU A 482 -0.90 42.88 40.63
C GLU A 482 0.25 43.85 40.30
N GLY A 483 0.15 44.56 39.17
CA GLY A 483 1.19 45.48 38.74
C GLY A 483 2.52 44.80 38.37
N LEU A 484 2.49 43.50 38.07
CA LEU A 484 3.68 42.75 37.70
C LEU A 484 4.11 43.05 36.26
N PHE A 485 3.13 43.22 35.35
CA PHE A 485 3.33 43.59 33.95
C PHE A 485 2.26 44.61 33.50
N THR A 486 2.61 45.48 32.54
CA THR A 486 1.63 46.29 31.81
C THR A 486 0.97 45.47 30.72
N ARG A 487 -0.16 45.96 30.17
CA ARG A 487 -0.83 45.29 29.02
C ARG A 487 0.09 45.23 27.80
N GLU A 488 0.82 46.30 27.53
CA GLU A 488 1.74 46.41 26.40
C GLU A 488 2.90 45.40 26.55
N GLU A 489 3.41 45.19 27.77
CA GLU A 489 4.44 44.18 28.03
C GLU A 489 3.92 42.76 27.81
N ILE A 490 2.71 42.46 28.28
CA ILE A 490 2.06 41.17 28.08
C ILE A 490 1.84 40.93 26.58
N GLU A 491 1.32 41.91 25.85
CA GLU A 491 1.13 41.81 24.37
C GLU A 491 2.47 41.60 23.66
N ALA A 492 3.55 42.26 24.10
CA ALA A 492 4.88 42.07 23.51
C ALA A 492 5.43 40.66 23.76
N ILE A 493 5.25 40.09 24.95
CA ILE A 493 5.68 38.70 25.30
C ILE A 493 4.85 37.66 24.51
N LEU A 494 3.55 37.90 24.37
CA LEU A 494 2.61 36.94 23.76
C LEU A 494 2.53 37.05 22.24
N LYS A 495 3.41 37.79 21.58
CA LYS A 495 3.50 37.77 20.12
C LYS A 495 3.88 36.39 19.62
N PRO A 496 3.27 35.90 18.51
CA PRO A 496 3.60 34.61 17.94
C PRO A 496 5.10 34.37 17.75
N GLU A 497 5.80 35.36 17.23
CA GLU A 497 7.23 35.29 16.95
C GLU A 497 8.08 35.15 18.24
N GLU A 498 7.65 35.76 19.33
CA GLU A 498 8.34 35.68 20.61
C GLU A 498 8.09 34.34 21.31
N LEU A 499 6.87 33.80 21.23
CA LEU A 499 6.49 32.55 21.91
C LEU A 499 6.99 31.30 21.18
N THR A 500 7.32 31.42 19.91
CA THR A 500 7.66 30.27 19.05
C THR A 500 9.09 30.27 18.52
N THR A 501 9.89 31.25 18.93
CA THR A 501 11.33 31.34 18.68
C THR A 501 12.10 30.90 19.94
N PRO A 502 13.20 30.13 19.82
CA PRO A 502 14.02 29.76 20.96
C PRO A 502 14.56 30.98 21.71
N GLY A 503 14.41 30.97 23.04
CA GLY A 503 14.90 32.06 23.92
C GLY A 503 13.86 32.49 24.97
N VAL A 504 14.09 33.63 25.57
CA VAL A 504 13.16 34.25 26.52
C VAL A 504 12.24 35.22 25.78
N ALA A 505 10.94 34.91 25.77
CA ALA A 505 9.94 35.70 25.04
C ALA A 505 9.88 37.15 25.54
N GLY A 506 9.88 38.11 24.63
CA GLY A 506 9.75 39.54 24.94
C GLY A 506 11.01 40.21 25.53
N VAL A 507 12.14 39.51 25.63
CA VAL A 507 13.39 40.05 26.24
C VAL A 507 13.85 41.34 25.55
N ARG A 508 13.66 41.47 24.25
CA ARG A 508 14.05 42.66 23.47
C ARG A 508 13.17 43.89 23.76
N HIS A 509 11.98 43.68 24.33
CA HIS A 509 10.99 44.72 24.60
C HIS A 509 10.96 45.12 26.10
N LEU A 510 11.51 44.28 26.98
CA LEU A 510 11.41 44.44 28.44
C LEU A 510 12.71 44.92 29.06
N LYS A 511 13.15 46.12 28.65
CA LYS A 511 14.42 46.73 29.08
C LYS A 511 14.63 46.73 30.61
N ARG A 512 13.58 46.83 31.44
CA ARG A 512 13.66 46.85 32.92
C ARG A 512 14.12 45.52 33.54
N PHE A 513 14.10 44.43 32.77
CA PHE A 513 14.54 43.12 33.23
C PHE A 513 15.93 42.73 32.72
N LEU A 514 16.52 43.49 31.76
CA LEU A 514 17.84 43.22 31.16
C LEU A 514 19.00 43.43 32.16
N THR A 515 18.77 43.97 33.38
CA THR A 515 19.82 44.20 34.36
C THR A 515 20.19 42.94 35.17
N ARG A 516 19.67 41.75 34.84
CA ARG A 516 19.98 40.46 35.50
C ARG A 516 20.76 39.46 34.62
N GLU A 517 21.05 39.75 33.39
CA GLU A 517 21.96 38.98 32.51
C GLU A 517 23.24 39.78 32.25
N GLY A 518 23.98 40.03 33.27
CA GLY A 518 25.34 40.54 33.22
C GLY A 518 26.16 39.71 34.17
N ASP A 519 26.58 38.50 33.67
CA ASP A 519 27.91 37.88 33.87
C ASP A 519 27.90 36.48 33.27
#